data_ece3e68cbc0d2ecc4b5c6100802b4aa4
#
_entry.id   ece3e68cbc0d2ecc4b5c6100802b4aa4
#
_cell.length_a   1.000
_cell.length_b   1.000
_cell.length_c   1.000
_cell.angle_alpha   90.00
_cell.angle_beta   90.00
_cell.angle_gamma   90.00
#
_symmetry.space_group_name_H-M   'P 1'
#
loop_
_entity.id
_entity.type
_entity.pdbx_description
1 polymer ?
#
loop_
_entity_poly.entity_id
_entity_poly.type
_entity_poly.pdbx_seq_one_letter_code
_entity_poly.pdbx_strand_id
1 'polypeptide(L)'
;MTSEEFFAAYDAFGERRTGGEGDAASAEWLRARAQAAGAAAMLMPVTFGRFLPDPSWLEAKGRRIEGLPLFDGGTTEEAGISGALGPLGSDAPIGVVEMEPRAASLPGNPFAVARQQSRHAAIVVALRTQPDSLAPLNAHDAESPFGPPVLQVAGREAPFLLGLAERGTAARIVVAGSRAPGRSANIRASLTGEAPPLLLLTPRSSWWTSTAERAGGILAWLTALETLAASPRRRAVVALATCGHELGHIGAHRAFTAEPALARDSRLVLHLGANLGCAGAEHLVVRSNVEGLAERMAAALVAAGHPRAPLEVATGGKANGEAHEIESRGGSYLSLIGDNPWFHAPEDRWPDSVDIARATAIARAVAAVALEQAA
;
A
#
# COMPACT_ATOMS: atom_id res chain seq x y z
N MET A 1 -6.15 -5.61 -24.71
CA MET A 1 -5.12 -6.27 -23.86
C MET A 1 -5.84 -7.24 -22.95
N THR A 2 -5.44 -8.50 -22.93
CA THR A 2 -5.95 -9.49 -21.97
C THR A 2 -5.47 -9.18 -20.55
N SER A 3 -6.11 -9.79 -19.53
CA SER A 3 -5.62 -9.63 -18.14
C SER A 3 -4.19 -10.17 -17.97
N GLU A 4 -3.84 -11.26 -18.65
CA GLU A 4 -2.50 -11.84 -18.64
C GLU A 4 -1.45 -10.88 -19.20
N GLU A 5 -1.71 -10.31 -20.39
CA GLU A 5 -0.83 -9.29 -20.98
C GLU A 5 -0.70 -8.05 -20.09
N PHE A 6 -1.77 -7.70 -19.36
CA PHE A 6 -1.75 -6.58 -18.43
C PHE A 6 -0.82 -6.84 -17.25
N PHE A 7 -0.93 -7.99 -16.59
CA PHE A 7 -0.08 -8.34 -15.45
C PHE A 7 1.39 -8.46 -15.87
N ALA A 8 1.67 -9.12 -17.01
CA ALA A 8 3.02 -9.22 -17.56
C ALA A 8 3.64 -7.84 -17.86
N ALA A 9 2.88 -6.95 -18.50
CA ALA A 9 3.32 -5.60 -18.80
C ALA A 9 3.55 -4.76 -17.53
N TYR A 10 2.69 -4.92 -16.52
CA TYR A 10 2.83 -4.21 -15.25
C TYR A 10 4.04 -4.72 -14.46
N ASP A 11 4.28 -6.03 -14.40
CA ASP A 11 5.45 -6.63 -13.75
C ASP A 11 6.76 -6.19 -14.38
N ALA A 12 6.79 -6.02 -15.70
CA ALA A 12 7.98 -5.62 -16.45
C ALA A 12 8.53 -4.23 -16.08
N PHE A 13 7.77 -3.35 -15.44
CA PHE A 13 8.28 -2.08 -14.91
C PHE A 13 9.26 -2.27 -13.73
N GLY A 14 9.30 -3.45 -13.13
CA GLY A 14 10.17 -3.74 -12.00
C GLY A 14 9.75 -2.98 -10.72
N GLU A 15 10.72 -2.56 -9.92
CA GLU A 15 10.49 -1.86 -8.65
C GLU A 15 9.75 -0.52 -8.88
N ARG A 16 8.63 -0.34 -8.16
CA ARG A 16 7.77 0.86 -8.28
C ARG A 16 7.73 1.70 -7.01
N ARG A 17 8.82 1.72 -6.27
CA ARG A 17 8.95 2.61 -5.11
C ARG A 17 8.83 4.06 -5.54
N THR A 18 8.00 4.80 -4.84
CA THR A 18 7.67 6.20 -5.14
C THR A 18 8.91 7.05 -5.40
N GLY A 19 8.93 7.71 -6.56
CA GLY A 19 10.05 8.52 -7.04
C GLY A 19 11.16 7.73 -7.74
N GLY A 20 10.98 6.43 -7.98
CA GLY A 20 11.88 5.59 -8.79
C GLY A 20 11.54 5.63 -10.29
N GLU A 21 12.40 5.00 -11.10
CA GLU A 21 12.20 4.92 -12.56
C GLU A 21 10.96 4.09 -12.92
N GLY A 22 10.76 2.92 -12.30
CA GLY A 22 9.59 2.07 -12.52
C GLY A 22 8.28 2.75 -12.08
N ASP A 23 8.32 3.56 -11.02
CA ASP A 23 7.20 4.40 -10.59
C ASP A 23 6.82 5.42 -11.69
N ALA A 24 7.79 6.14 -12.24
CA ALA A 24 7.57 7.13 -13.30
C ALA A 24 7.08 6.47 -14.60
N ALA A 25 7.71 5.38 -15.03
CA ALA A 25 7.35 4.66 -16.26
C ALA A 25 5.93 4.06 -16.17
N SER A 26 5.59 3.42 -15.05
CA SER A 26 4.25 2.85 -14.83
C SER A 26 3.16 3.93 -14.72
N ALA A 27 3.49 5.12 -14.20
CA ALA A 27 2.56 6.25 -14.17
C ALA A 27 2.21 6.72 -15.57
N GLU A 28 3.20 6.91 -16.42
CA GLU A 28 2.99 7.36 -17.79
C GLU A 28 2.24 6.31 -18.62
N TRP A 29 2.57 5.04 -18.45
CA TRP A 29 1.86 3.94 -19.08
C TRP A 29 0.38 3.92 -18.68
N LEU A 30 0.07 4.05 -17.39
CA LEU A 30 -1.31 4.04 -16.90
C LEU A 30 -2.09 5.28 -17.38
N ARG A 31 -1.43 6.46 -17.40
CA ARG A 31 -2.02 7.68 -17.98
C ARG A 31 -2.41 7.47 -19.44
N ALA A 32 -1.50 6.89 -20.25
CA ALA A 32 -1.76 6.60 -21.66
C ALA A 32 -2.91 5.59 -21.83
N ARG A 33 -2.99 4.57 -20.97
CA ARG A 33 -4.10 3.60 -20.95
C ARG A 33 -5.45 4.28 -20.67
N ALA A 34 -5.49 5.17 -19.68
CA ALA A 34 -6.69 5.92 -19.34
C ALA A 34 -7.14 6.84 -20.51
N GLN A 35 -6.18 7.44 -21.22
CA GLN A 35 -6.50 8.23 -22.45
C GLN A 35 -7.03 7.33 -23.56
N ALA A 36 -6.44 6.16 -23.78
CA ALA A 36 -6.94 5.19 -24.78
C ALA A 36 -8.35 4.67 -24.44
N ALA A 37 -8.73 4.65 -23.18
CA ALA A 37 -10.09 4.37 -22.72
C ALA A 37 -11.08 5.53 -22.98
N GLY A 38 -10.64 6.68 -23.53
CA GLY A 38 -11.47 7.83 -23.82
C GLY A 38 -11.59 8.86 -22.68
N ALA A 39 -10.83 8.72 -21.61
CA ALA A 39 -10.83 9.70 -20.51
C ALA A 39 -9.82 10.83 -20.76
N ALA A 40 -10.14 12.04 -20.28
CA ALA A 40 -9.14 13.10 -20.17
C ALA A 40 -8.19 12.78 -19.00
N ALA A 41 -6.96 12.34 -19.30
CA ALA A 41 -6.01 11.88 -18.28
C ALA A 41 -4.74 12.71 -18.24
N MET A 42 -4.29 13.03 -17.02
CA MET A 42 -3.09 13.81 -16.73
C MET A 42 -2.31 13.26 -15.56
N LEU A 43 -1.01 13.56 -15.51
CA LEU A 43 -0.18 13.40 -14.33
C LEU A 43 -0.33 14.62 -13.44
N MET A 44 -0.58 14.40 -12.14
CA MET A 44 -0.58 15.43 -11.10
C MET A 44 0.68 15.29 -10.27
N PRO A 45 1.68 16.19 -10.42
CA PRO A 45 2.96 16.07 -9.74
C PRO A 45 2.82 16.06 -8.22
N VAL A 46 3.59 15.19 -7.58
CA VAL A 46 3.73 15.08 -6.12
C VAL A 46 5.21 15.18 -5.78
N THR A 47 5.58 16.21 -5.03
CA THR A 47 6.95 16.41 -4.52
C THR A 47 7.02 16.00 -3.06
N PHE A 48 8.12 15.39 -2.62
CA PHE A 48 8.29 14.93 -1.25
C PHE A 48 9.77 14.80 -0.88
N GLY A 49 10.07 14.61 0.40
CA GLY A 49 11.41 14.25 0.87
C GLY A 49 11.67 12.75 0.66
N ARG A 50 12.37 12.38 -0.41
CA ARG A 50 12.69 10.99 -0.70
C ARG A 50 13.80 10.51 0.22
N PHE A 51 13.56 9.42 0.94
CA PHE A 51 14.60 8.74 1.71
C PHE A 51 15.38 7.78 0.79
N LEU A 52 16.70 7.93 0.80
CA LEU A 52 17.66 7.10 0.08
C LEU A 52 18.40 6.25 1.12
N PRO A 53 18.09 4.95 1.26
CA PRO A 53 18.73 4.11 2.24
C PRO A 53 20.17 3.80 1.83
N ASP A 54 21.08 3.87 2.80
CA ASP A 54 22.46 3.38 2.68
C ASP A 54 22.58 2.02 3.42
N PRO A 55 23.69 1.27 3.21
CA PRO A 55 23.91 -0.01 3.88
C PRO A 55 23.74 0.10 5.39
N SER A 56 22.79 -0.68 5.92
CA SER A 56 22.37 -0.65 7.33
C SER A 56 22.39 -2.06 7.91
N TRP A 57 22.79 -2.19 9.16
CA TRP A 57 23.06 -3.51 9.74
C TRP A 57 23.07 -3.50 11.27
N LEU A 58 22.95 -4.69 11.85
CA LEU A 58 23.22 -4.98 13.26
C LEU A 58 24.32 -6.01 13.36
N GLU A 59 25.28 -5.79 14.27
CA GLU A 59 26.34 -6.74 14.60
C GLU A 59 26.23 -7.18 16.05
N ALA A 60 26.18 -8.50 16.28
CA ALA A 60 26.17 -9.10 17.60
C ALA A 60 26.85 -10.49 17.58
N LYS A 61 27.65 -10.80 18.56
CA LYS A 61 28.37 -12.10 18.66
C LYS A 61 29.17 -12.44 17.39
N GLY A 62 29.79 -11.45 16.75
CA GLY A 62 30.56 -11.64 15.51
C GLY A 62 29.72 -11.93 14.26
N ARG A 63 28.40 -11.84 14.34
CA ARG A 63 27.48 -11.97 13.20
C ARG A 63 26.93 -10.62 12.81
N ARG A 64 27.00 -10.30 11.53
CA ARG A 64 26.38 -9.13 10.92
C ARG A 64 25.10 -9.51 10.21
N ILE A 65 24.02 -8.77 10.49
CA ILE A 65 22.69 -8.91 9.90
C ILE A 65 22.39 -7.63 9.14
N GLU A 66 22.29 -7.74 7.83
CA GLU A 66 21.93 -6.64 6.95
C GLU A 66 20.41 -6.39 7.03
N GLY A 67 20.02 -5.12 6.86
CA GLY A 67 18.62 -4.74 6.91
C GLY A 67 18.33 -3.44 6.14
N LEU A 68 17.09 -3.00 6.24
CA LEU A 68 16.61 -1.77 5.62
C LEU A 68 16.16 -0.79 6.70
N PRO A 69 16.57 0.49 6.65
CA PRO A 69 16.00 1.52 7.51
C PRO A 69 14.48 1.63 7.36
N LEU A 70 13.75 1.94 8.42
CA LEU A 70 12.37 2.37 8.31
C LEU A 70 12.34 3.84 7.81
N PHE A 71 11.57 4.12 6.77
CA PHE A 71 11.69 5.37 6.01
C PHE A 71 11.17 6.62 6.73
N ASP A 72 10.42 6.47 7.80
CA ASP A 72 10.00 7.54 8.70
C ASP A 72 10.67 7.46 10.08
N GLY A 73 11.76 6.69 10.21
CA GLY A 73 12.61 6.65 11.39
C GLY A 73 13.78 7.64 11.32
N GLY A 74 14.50 7.74 12.44
CA GLY A 74 15.80 8.42 12.49
C GLY A 74 16.91 7.61 11.80
N THR A 75 18.10 8.21 11.69
CA THR A 75 19.34 7.55 11.30
C THR A 75 20.36 7.60 12.43
N THR A 76 21.37 6.75 12.38
CA THR A 76 22.50 6.82 13.31
C THR A 76 23.62 7.64 12.71
N GLU A 77 24.55 8.09 13.56
CA GLU A 77 25.88 8.51 13.10
C GLU A 77 26.62 7.31 12.48
N GLU A 78 27.71 7.55 11.75
CA GLU A 78 28.54 6.51 11.11
C GLU A 78 29.04 5.47 12.10
N ALA A 79 29.38 5.90 13.34
CA ALA A 79 29.79 5.02 14.42
C ALA A 79 28.69 4.05 14.86
N GLY A 80 27.43 4.33 14.54
CA GLY A 80 26.28 3.58 14.98
C GLY A 80 25.97 3.74 16.48
N ILE A 81 25.05 2.92 16.97
CA ILE A 81 24.66 2.85 18.38
C ILE A 81 25.09 1.49 18.94
N SER A 82 25.84 1.51 20.05
CA SER A 82 26.25 0.29 20.76
C SER A 82 25.53 0.18 22.10
N GLY A 83 25.05 -1.02 22.45
CA GLY A 83 24.36 -1.25 23.69
C GLY A 83 23.80 -2.65 23.83
N ALA A 84 23.18 -2.93 24.96
CA ALA A 84 22.47 -4.19 25.18
C ALA A 84 21.19 -4.25 24.35
N LEU A 85 20.88 -5.42 23.79
CA LEU A 85 19.59 -5.75 23.22
C LEU A 85 18.60 -6.07 24.36
N GLY A 86 17.34 -5.70 24.19
CA GLY A 86 16.23 -6.10 25.05
C GLY A 86 14.90 -6.09 24.28
N PRO A 87 13.83 -6.68 24.83
CA PRO A 87 12.51 -6.61 24.22
C PRO A 87 12.06 -5.15 24.00
N LEU A 88 11.28 -4.90 22.96
CA LEU A 88 10.67 -3.59 22.73
C LEU A 88 9.86 -3.17 23.98
N GLY A 89 10.08 -1.94 24.47
CA GLY A 89 9.46 -1.40 25.68
C GLY A 89 10.25 -1.67 26.96
N SER A 90 11.39 -2.37 26.91
CA SER A 90 12.34 -2.49 28.04
C SER A 90 13.24 -1.25 28.16
N ASP A 91 14.09 -1.20 29.20
CA ASP A 91 15.07 -0.11 29.40
C ASP A 91 16.39 -0.34 28.63
N ALA A 92 16.47 -1.37 27.78
CA ALA A 92 17.67 -1.64 26.99
C ALA A 92 17.91 -0.56 25.94
N PRO A 93 19.16 -0.18 25.61
CA PRO A 93 19.47 0.79 24.58
C PRO A 93 18.95 0.43 23.19
N ILE A 94 18.90 -0.87 22.85
CA ILE A 94 18.43 -1.36 21.55
C ILE A 94 17.23 -2.29 21.76
N GLY A 95 16.04 -1.85 21.31
CA GLY A 95 14.82 -2.64 21.38
C GLY A 95 14.72 -3.67 20.25
N VAL A 96 14.22 -4.86 20.53
CA VAL A 96 13.99 -5.93 19.54
C VAL A 96 12.52 -6.33 19.56
N VAL A 97 11.93 -6.49 18.39
CA VAL A 97 10.56 -6.98 18.20
C VAL A 97 10.44 -7.80 16.93
N GLU A 98 9.59 -8.83 16.97
CA GLU A 98 9.10 -9.54 15.79
C GLU A 98 7.68 -9.09 15.48
N MET A 99 7.36 -8.88 14.19
CA MET A 99 6.01 -8.55 13.77
C MET A 99 5.76 -8.91 12.31
N GLU A 100 4.50 -8.95 11.92
CA GLU A 100 4.09 -9.05 10.50
C GLU A 100 4.04 -7.66 9.87
N PRO A 101 4.45 -7.49 8.60
CA PRO A 101 4.39 -6.20 7.91
C PRO A 101 3.00 -5.57 7.94
N ARG A 102 1.96 -6.38 7.84
CA ARG A 102 0.56 -5.94 7.87
C ARG A 102 0.15 -5.27 9.19
N ALA A 103 0.79 -5.62 10.30
CA ALA A 103 0.48 -5.02 11.60
C ALA A 103 0.72 -3.50 11.63
N ALA A 104 1.71 -2.99 10.88
CA ALA A 104 1.97 -1.55 10.76
C ALA A 104 0.92 -0.81 9.92
N SER A 105 0.14 -1.53 9.09
CA SER A 105 -0.93 -0.96 8.26
C SER A 105 -2.31 -1.00 8.93
N LEU A 106 -2.40 -1.48 10.18
CA LEU A 106 -3.65 -1.50 10.94
C LEU A 106 -4.03 -0.10 11.43
N PRO A 107 -5.33 0.19 11.57
CA PRO A 107 -5.79 1.46 12.14
C PRO A 107 -5.16 1.74 13.51
N GLY A 108 -4.63 2.95 13.67
CA GLY A 108 -3.93 3.39 14.89
C GLY A 108 -2.47 2.95 14.96
N ASN A 109 -1.97 2.16 14.02
CA ASN A 109 -0.58 1.70 13.91
C ASN A 109 0.13 1.56 15.29
N PRO A 110 -0.08 0.45 16.03
CA PRO A 110 0.46 0.28 17.39
C PRO A 110 1.99 0.39 17.44
N PHE A 111 2.66 0.01 16.35
CA PHE A 111 4.13 0.11 16.29
C PHE A 111 4.58 1.57 16.17
N ALA A 112 3.87 2.41 15.40
CA ALA A 112 4.16 3.85 15.35
C ALA A 112 4.00 4.50 16.75
N VAL A 113 2.94 4.14 17.48
CA VAL A 113 2.73 4.60 18.86
C VAL A 113 3.86 4.13 19.77
N ALA A 114 4.25 2.84 19.69
CA ALA A 114 5.35 2.30 20.50
C ALA A 114 6.69 3.01 20.20
N ARG A 115 6.96 3.33 18.93
CA ARG A 115 8.15 4.10 18.52
C ARG A 115 8.14 5.52 19.06
N GLN A 116 7.01 6.20 19.00
CA GLN A 116 6.86 7.59 19.47
C GLN A 116 7.11 7.69 21.00
N GLN A 117 6.73 6.66 21.74
CA GLN A 117 6.89 6.57 23.19
C GLN A 117 8.18 5.88 23.63
N SER A 118 8.98 5.39 22.67
CA SER A 118 10.16 4.58 22.96
C SER A 118 11.29 5.36 23.64
N ARG A 119 11.92 4.73 24.63
CA ARG A 119 13.17 5.18 25.25
C ARG A 119 14.41 4.50 24.66
N HIS A 120 14.24 3.52 23.78
CA HIS A 120 15.35 2.90 23.10
C HIS A 120 16.10 3.91 22.24
N ALA A 121 17.41 3.82 22.18
CA ALA A 121 18.24 4.61 21.28
C ALA A 121 18.10 4.15 19.81
N ALA A 122 17.82 2.84 19.60
CA ALA A 122 17.48 2.25 18.31
C ALA A 122 16.54 1.05 18.48
N ILE A 123 15.89 0.63 17.40
CA ILE A 123 15.00 -0.54 17.38
C ILE A 123 15.37 -1.45 16.21
N VAL A 124 15.32 -2.77 16.42
CA VAL A 124 15.39 -3.79 15.36
C VAL A 124 14.05 -4.48 15.27
N VAL A 125 13.52 -4.56 14.06
CA VAL A 125 12.26 -5.25 13.76
C VAL A 125 12.54 -6.43 12.85
N ALA A 126 12.28 -7.64 13.31
CA ALA A 126 12.29 -8.83 12.46
C ALA A 126 10.90 -9.00 11.84
N LEU A 127 10.83 -9.01 10.52
CA LEU A 127 9.58 -9.00 9.77
C LEU A 127 9.24 -10.40 9.29
N ARG A 128 8.26 -11.02 9.95
CA ARG A 128 7.80 -12.37 9.62
C ARG A 128 6.90 -12.33 8.38
N THR A 129 7.38 -12.97 7.30
CA THR A 129 6.69 -13.09 6.01
C THR A 129 6.78 -14.51 5.47
N GLN A 130 5.98 -14.82 4.46
CA GLN A 130 6.12 -16.00 3.63
C GLN A 130 6.07 -15.53 2.16
N PRO A 131 7.13 -15.68 1.37
CA PRO A 131 8.43 -16.27 1.74
C PRO A 131 9.18 -15.45 2.79
N ASP A 132 10.14 -16.05 3.47
CA ASP A 132 10.94 -15.42 4.51
C ASP A 132 12.00 -14.49 3.89
N SER A 133 11.56 -13.30 3.53
CA SER A 133 12.36 -12.26 2.88
C SER A 133 12.23 -10.93 3.64
N LEU A 134 13.00 -9.93 3.24
CA LEU A 134 12.87 -8.59 3.78
C LEU A 134 11.66 -7.89 3.17
N ALA A 135 10.58 -7.75 3.92
CA ALA A 135 9.34 -7.11 3.53
C ALA A 135 9.11 -5.83 4.35
N PRO A 136 9.47 -4.64 3.83
CA PRO A 136 9.48 -3.40 4.60
C PRO A 136 8.09 -3.00 5.10
N LEU A 137 8.05 -2.39 6.29
CA LEU A 137 6.86 -1.73 6.81
C LEU A 137 6.57 -0.45 6.00
N ASN A 138 5.31 -0.15 5.78
CA ASN A 138 4.94 1.18 5.31
C ASN A 138 5.34 2.24 6.34
N ALA A 139 5.89 3.34 5.88
CA ALA A 139 6.10 4.52 6.70
C ALA A 139 4.73 5.06 7.16
N HIS A 140 4.66 5.47 8.42
CA HIS A 140 3.45 6.10 8.96
C HIS A 140 3.36 7.57 8.49
N ASP A 141 4.48 8.28 8.57
CA ASP A 141 4.63 9.67 8.09
C ASP A 141 6.05 9.90 7.56
N ALA A 142 6.25 9.65 6.26
CA ALA A 142 7.55 9.83 5.62
C ALA A 142 7.97 11.31 5.50
N GLU A 143 7.05 12.25 5.60
CA GLU A 143 7.32 13.69 5.53
C GLU A 143 7.73 14.27 6.88
N SER A 144 7.33 13.65 8.00
CA SER A 144 7.67 14.04 9.38
C SER A 144 8.26 12.86 10.16
N PRO A 145 9.52 12.46 9.87
CA PRO A 145 10.16 11.33 10.54
C PRO A 145 10.17 11.47 12.06
N PHE A 146 9.95 10.37 12.77
CA PHE A 146 9.83 10.39 14.23
C PHE A 146 10.38 9.11 14.88
N GLY A 147 10.64 9.20 16.17
CA GLY A 147 11.12 8.10 16.98
C GLY A 147 12.59 7.74 16.71
N PRO A 148 13.10 6.68 17.34
CA PRO A 148 14.48 6.25 17.18
C PRO A 148 14.73 5.66 15.78
N PRO A 149 16.01 5.53 15.35
CA PRO A 149 16.39 4.73 14.19
C PRO A 149 15.84 3.30 14.29
N VAL A 150 15.28 2.80 13.18
CA VAL A 150 14.73 1.44 13.10
C VAL A 150 15.39 0.68 11.96
N LEU A 151 15.98 -0.47 12.28
CA LEU A 151 16.48 -1.44 11.30
C LEU A 151 15.45 -2.55 11.13
N GLN A 152 14.99 -2.74 9.89
CA GLN A 152 14.09 -3.81 9.50
C GLN A 152 14.91 -4.97 8.93
N VAL A 153 14.70 -6.17 9.43
CA VAL A 153 15.43 -7.38 9.01
C VAL A 153 14.44 -8.51 8.66
N ALA A 154 14.89 -9.50 7.90
CA ALA A 154 14.05 -10.66 7.54
C ALA A 154 13.64 -11.46 8.78
N GLY A 155 12.46 -12.08 8.74
CA GLY A 155 11.87 -12.81 9.87
C GLY A 155 12.74 -13.98 10.37
N ARG A 156 13.49 -14.63 9.48
CA ARG A 156 14.45 -15.68 9.86
C ARG A 156 15.49 -15.26 10.92
N GLU A 157 15.69 -13.97 11.10
CA GLU A 157 16.59 -13.42 12.11
C GLU A 157 15.94 -13.34 13.51
N ALA A 158 14.60 -13.46 13.59
CA ALA A 158 13.87 -13.30 14.86
C ALA A 158 14.32 -14.23 15.96
N PRO A 159 14.47 -15.57 15.76
CA PRO A 159 14.89 -16.45 16.86
C PRO A 159 16.25 -16.10 17.43
N PHE A 160 17.19 -15.70 16.58
CA PHE A 160 18.52 -15.27 17.01
C PHE A 160 18.45 -13.95 17.79
N LEU A 161 17.77 -12.94 17.25
CA LEU A 161 17.67 -11.61 17.83
C LEU A 161 16.90 -11.60 19.15
N LEU A 162 15.77 -12.31 19.24
CA LEU A 162 14.97 -12.42 20.46
C LEU A 162 15.76 -13.13 21.55
N GLY A 163 16.46 -14.23 21.21
CA GLY A 163 17.34 -14.92 22.17
C GLY A 163 18.53 -14.08 22.66
N LEU A 164 19.05 -13.14 21.84
CA LEU A 164 20.07 -12.18 22.31
C LEU A 164 19.46 -11.12 23.22
N ALA A 165 18.24 -10.65 22.90
CA ALA A 165 17.50 -9.63 23.66
C ALA A 165 17.15 -10.15 25.07
N GLU A 166 16.71 -11.41 25.20
CA GLU A 166 16.45 -12.07 26.51
C GLU A 166 17.68 -12.10 27.40
N ARG A 167 18.87 -12.23 26.81
CA ARG A 167 20.14 -12.29 27.55
C ARG A 167 20.81 -10.93 27.75
N GLY A 168 20.22 -9.84 27.31
CA GLY A 168 20.82 -8.52 27.38
C GLY A 168 22.16 -8.43 26.64
N THR A 169 22.31 -9.13 25.51
CA THR A 169 23.58 -9.24 24.79
C THR A 169 23.94 -7.90 24.14
N ALA A 170 25.19 -7.50 24.22
CA ALA A 170 25.70 -6.30 23.57
C ALA A 170 25.69 -6.46 22.03
N ALA A 171 25.27 -5.40 21.36
CA ALA A 171 25.23 -5.29 19.90
C ALA A 171 25.62 -3.88 19.46
N ARG A 172 25.95 -3.74 18.18
CA ARG A 172 26.11 -2.45 17.48
C ARG A 172 25.15 -2.42 16.31
N ILE A 173 24.42 -1.31 16.16
CA ILE A 173 23.48 -1.08 15.07
C ILE A 173 23.86 0.17 14.29
N VAL A 174 23.82 0.08 12.96
CA VAL A 174 23.94 1.22 12.03
C VAL A 174 22.68 1.27 11.18
N VAL A 175 22.00 2.41 11.22
CA VAL A 175 20.84 2.72 10.41
C VAL A 175 21.19 3.98 9.61
N ALA A 176 21.46 3.83 8.32
CA ALA A 176 22.05 4.87 7.48
C ALA A 176 21.15 5.20 6.27
N GLY A 177 21.22 6.45 5.84
CA GLY A 177 20.52 6.95 4.67
C GLY A 177 20.49 8.47 4.67
N SER A 178 20.07 9.02 3.54
CA SER A 178 19.96 10.46 3.34
C SER A 178 18.60 10.84 2.78
N ARG A 179 18.26 12.12 2.86
CA ARG A 179 17.04 12.67 2.26
C ARG A 179 17.39 13.61 1.12
N ALA A 180 16.69 13.44 0.01
CA ALA A 180 16.83 14.27 -1.19
C ALA A 180 15.43 14.68 -1.70
N PRO A 181 15.32 15.75 -2.49
CA PRO A 181 14.08 16.07 -3.19
C PRO A 181 13.64 14.90 -4.07
N GLY A 182 12.41 14.43 -3.88
CA GLY A 182 11.78 13.37 -4.66
C GLY A 182 10.60 13.90 -5.47
N ARG A 183 10.29 13.23 -6.57
CA ARG A 183 9.12 13.53 -7.41
C ARG A 183 8.45 12.25 -7.84
N SER A 184 7.13 12.26 -7.80
CA SER A 184 6.26 11.26 -8.38
C SER A 184 5.01 11.95 -8.93
N ALA A 185 3.97 11.22 -9.31
CA ALA A 185 2.71 11.81 -9.73
C ALA A 185 1.52 10.89 -9.41
N ASN A 186 0.39 11.46 -9.06
CA ASN A 186 -0.89 10.79 -9.20
C ASN A 186 -1.34 10.83 -10.66
N ILE A 187 -2.12 9.86 -11.09
CA ILE A 187 -2.85 9.94 -12.35
C ILE A 187 -4.27 10.39 -12.02
N ARG A 188 -4.75 11.43 -12.70
CA ARG A 188 -6.16 11.83 -12.69
C ARG A 188 -6.72 11.63 -14.08
N ALA A 189 -7.75 10.79 -14.20
CA ALA A 189 -8.55 10.63 -15.41
C ALA A 189 -9.97 11.10 -15.13
N SER A 190 -10.63 11.68 -16.13
CA SER A 190 -11.97 12.25 -15.96
C SER A 190 -12.86 11.96 -17.17
N LEU A 191 -14.13 11.65 -16.88
CA LEU A 191 -15.20 11.57 -17.87
C LEU A 191 -16.27 12.61 -17.50
N THR A 192 -16.73 13.36 -18.48
CA THR A 192 -17.75 14.41 -18.28
C THR A 192 -19.09 13.83 -17.88
N GLY A 193 -19.89 14.58 -17.13
CA GLY A 193 -21.23 14.21 -16.67
C GLY A 193 -21.71 15.18 -15.59
N GLU A 194 -22.82 14.85 -14.92
CA GLU A 194 -23.39 15.65 -13.85
C GLU A 194 -22.66 15.45 -12.50
N ALA A 195 -22.65 16.47 -11.67
CA ALA A 195 -22.18 16.38 -10.28
C ALA A 195 -23.29 15.80 -9.35
N PRO A 196 -22.93 15.21 -8.20
CA PRO A 196 -21.56 14.88 -7.77
C PRO A 196 -20.98 13.70 -8.53
N PRO A 197 -19.63 13.65 -8.74
CA PRO A 197 -18.98 12.60 -9.51
C PRO A 197 -18.98 11.26 -8.76
N LEU A 198 -18.81 10.17 -9.52
CA LEU A 198 -18.31 8.91 -9.02
C LEU A 198 -16.77 8.99 -8.99
N LEU A 199 -16.14 8.61 -7.87
CA LEU A 199 -14.69 8.57 -7.76
C LEU A 199 -14.19 7.12 -7.74
N LEU A 200 -13.27 6.77 -8.65
CA LEU A 200 -12.47 5.54 -8.61
C LEU A 200 -11.12 5.86 -7.99
N LEU A 201 -10.70 5.11 -6.98
CA LEU A 201 -9.45 5.35 -6.24
C LEU A 201 -8.65 4.07 -6.11
N THR A 202 -7.35 4.10 -6.48
CA THR A 202 -6.43 2.98 -6.29
C THR A 202 -5.00 3.46 -6.01
N PRO A 203 -4.24 2.82 -5.10
CA PRO A 203 -2.80 3.03 -5.00
C PRO A 203 -2.07 2.38 -6.19
N ARG A 204 -0.96 2.96 -6.63
CA ARG A 204 -0.17 2.45 -7.76
C ARG A 204 1.31 2.19 -7.46
N SER A 205 1.85 2.78 -6.42
CA SER A 205 3.24 2.58 -5.99
C SER A 205 3.36 1.53 -4.88
N SER A 206 4.55 1.02 -4.67
CA SER A 206 4.84 -0.06 -3.72
C SER A 206 6.34 -0.14 -3.42
N TRP A 207 6.74 -1.00 -2.46
CA TRP A 207 8.14 -1.21 -2.09
C TRP A 207 8.98 -1.84 -3.20
N TRP A 208 8.45 -2.87 -3.85
CA TRP A 208 9.12 -3.67 -4.87
C TRP A 208 8.33 -3.68 -6.19
N THR A 209 8.45 -4.76 -6.94
CA THR A 209 7.61 -5.00 -8.12
C THR A 209 6.16 -5.18 -7.70
N SER A 210 5.89 -5.90 -6.60
CA SER A 210 4.58 -5.98 -5.90
C SER A 210 3.39 -6.15 -6.85
N THR A 211 3.45 -7.16 -7.72
CA THR A 211 2.48 -7.31 -8.81
C THR A 211 1.10 -7.71 -8.31
N ALA A 212 1.00 -8.70 -7.43
CA ALA A 212 -0.29 -9.05 -6.85
C ALA A 212 -0.82 -7.96 -5.92
N GLU A 213 0.07 -7.25 -5.23
CA GLU A 213 -0.32 -6.18 -4.33
C GLU A 213 -1.03 -5.03 -5.04
N ARG A 214 -0.58 -4.65 -6.25
CA ARG A 214 -1.06 -3.44 -6.94
C ARG A 214 -1.81 -3.68 -8.23
N ALA A 215 -1.34 -4.60 -9.08
CA ALA A 215 -1.86 -4.69 -10.44
C ALA A 215 -3.35 -5.08 -10.50
N GLY A 216 -3.85 -5.88 -9.55
CA GLY A 216 -5.27 -6.24 -9.50
C GLY A 216 -6.20 -5.03 -9.25
N GLY A 217 -5.81 -4.12 -8.36
CA GLY A 217 -6.52 -2.87 -8.11
C GLY A 217 -6.50 -1.94 -9.33
N ILE A 218 -5.34 -1.84 -9.98
CA ILE A 218 -5.17 -1.03 -11.21
C ILE A 218 -5.96 -1.62 -12.38
N LEU A 219 -5.99 -2.96 -12.54
CA LEU A 219 -6.81 -3.63 -13.53
C LEU A 219 -8.31 -3.32 -13.33
N ALA A 220 -8.79 -3.43 -12.09
CA ALA A 220 -10.17 -3.12 -11.76
C ALA A 220 -10.50 -1.64 -12.00
N TRP A 221 -9.59 -0.73 -11.64
CA TRP A 221 -9.69 0.70 -11.89
C TRP A 221 -9.79 1.01 -13.39
N LEU A 222 -8.92 0.43 -14.22
CA LEU A 222 -8.90 0.64 -15.66
C LEU A 222 -10.15 0.02 -16.33
N THR A 223 -10.52 -1.21 -15.95
CA THR A 223 -11.71 -1.88 -16.48
C THR A 223 -12.99 -1.10 -16.16
N ALA A 224 -13.11 -0.57 -14.95
CA ALA A 224 -14.24 0.29 -14.60
C ALA A 224 -14.25 1.59 -15.41
N LEU A 225 -13.10 2.23 -15.61
CA LEU A 225 -12.99 3.45 -16.43
C LEU A 225 -13.34 3.18 -17.88
N GLU A 226 -12.85 2.11 -18.50
CA GLU A 226 -13.16 1.68 -19.87
C GLU A 226 -14.68 1.40 -20.03
N THR A 227 -15.27 0.68 -19.08
CA THR A 227 -16.71 0.38 -19.07
C THR A 227 -17.55 1.64 -18.98
N LEU A 228 -17.19 2.55 -18.06
CA LEU A 228 -17.89 3.83 -17.90
C LEU A 228 -17.75 4.74 -19.11
N ALA A 229 -16.59 4.74 -19.75
CA ALA A 229 -16.38 5.53 -20.98
C ALA A 229 -17.22 5.02 -22.16
N ALA A 230 -17.38 3.70 -22.28
CA ALA A 230 -18.12 3.06 -23.38
C ALA A 230 -19.64 2.97 -23.16
N SER A 231 -20.14 3.30 -21.95
CA SER A 231 -21.55 3.13 -21.60
C SER A 231 -22.27 4.45 -21.36
N PRO A 232 -23.60 4.51 -21.63
CA PRO A 232 -24.41 5.64 -21.20
C PRO A 232 -24.31 5.79 -19.67
N ARG A 233 -24.07 7.00 -19.21
CA ARG A 233 -24.01 7.37 -17.81
C ARG A 233 -24.50 8.79 -17.60
N ARG A 234 -24.99 9.09 -16.42
CA ARG A 234 -25.44 10.44 -16.05
C ARG A 234 -24.31 11.20 -15.36
N ARG A 235 -23.59 10.54 -14.43
CA ARG A 235 -22.64 11.23 -13.58
C ARG A 235 -21.28 11.40 -14.24
N ALA A 236 -20.61 12.48 -13.85
CA ALA A 236 -19.18 12.64 -14.07
C ALA A 236 -18.41 11.55 -13.35
N VAL A 237 -17.26 11.18 -13.87
CA VAL A 237 -16.34 10.23 -13.25
C VAL A 237 -14.99 10.92 -13.06
N VAL A 238 -14.43 10.78 -11.86
CA VAL A 238 -13.04 11.08 -11.57
C VAL A 238 -12.37 9.77 -11.19
N ALA A 239 -11.24 9.47 -11.80
CA ALA A 239 -10.48 8.28 -11.50
C ALA A 239 -9.07 8.67 -11.08
N LEU A 240 -8.69 8.38 -9.83
CA LEU A 240 -7.39 8.66 -9.24
C LEU A 240 -6.60 7.36 -9.03
N ALA A 241 -5.37 7.31 -9.56
CA ALA A 241 -4.38 6.32 -9.17
C ALA A 241 -3.25 7.04 -8.44
N THR A 242 -3.06 6.75 -7.15
CA THR A 242 -2.23 7.54 -6.24
C THR A 242 -0.85 6.94 -6.02
N CYS A 243 0.17 7.79 -5.91
CA CYS A 243 1.53 7.41 -5.51
C CYS A 243 1.73 7.51 -4.00
N GLY A 244 2.82 6.95 -3.49
CA GLY A 244 3.25 7.12 -2.10
C GLY A 244 2.41 6.40 -1.06
N HIS A 245 1.79 5.27 -1.45
CA HIS A 245 1.07 4.41 -0.51
C HIS A 245 2.00 3.94 0.61
N GLU A 246 3.19 3.47 0.25
CA GLU A 246 4.22 2.98 1.16
C GLU A 246 4.87 4.07 2.03
N LEU A 247 4.57 5.34 1.72
CA LEU A 247 5.08 6.54 2.39
C LEU A 247 4.00 7.30 3.20
N GLY A 248 2.97 6.60 3.68
CA GLY A 248 1.87 7.21 4.44
C GLY A 248 0.79 7.82 3.53
N HIS A 249 0.55 7.22 2.36
CA HIS A 249 -0.49 7.63 1.41
C HIS A 249 -0.33 9.08 0.89
N ILE A 250 0.91 9.57 0.79
CA ILE A 250 1.18 11.00 0.48
C ILE A 250 0.46 11.50 -0.76
N GLY A 251 0.32 10.68 -1.81
CA GLY A 251 -0.37 11.05 -3.04
C GLY A 251 -1.88 11.27 -2.82
N ALA A 252 -2.54 10.37 -2.10
CA ALA A 252 -3.94 10.51 -1.74
C ALA A 252 -4.16 11.71 -0.82
N HIS A 253 -3.34 11.83 0.22
CA HIS A 253 -3.39 12.97 1.15
C HIS A 253 -3.26 14.32 0.42
N ARG A 254 -2.30 14.45 -0.50
CA ARG A 254 -2.11 15.67 -1.31
C ARG A 254 -3.29 15.96 -2.23
N ALA A 255 -3.85 14.94 -2.90
CA ALA A 255 -5.00 15.10 -3.76
C ALA A 255 -6.22 15.62 -2.99
N PHE A 256 -6.54 15.01 -1.85
CA PHE A 256 -7.71 15.40 -1.05
C PHE A 256 -7.49 16.63 -0.17
N THR A 257 -6.26 17.03 0.08
CA THR A 257 -5.95 18.33 0.69
C THR A 257 -6.13 19.45 -0.32
N ALA A 258 -5.71 19.25 -1.58
CA ALA A 258 -5.89 20.21 -2.64
C ALA A 258 -7.36 20.36 -3.09
N GLU A 259 -8.13 19.26 -3.07
CA GLU A 259 -9.54 19.23 -3.50
C GLU A 259 -10.38 18.44 -2.47
N PRO A 260 -10.66 19.01 -1.27
CA PRO A 260 -11.38 18.30 -0.20
C PRO A 260 -12.80 17.84 -0.60
N ALA A 261 -13.46 18.61 -1.47
CA ALA A 261 -14.77 18.29 -1.99
C ALA A 261 -14.80 16.94 -2.75
N LEU A 262 -13.69 16.56 -3.38
CA LEU A 262 -13.60 15.29 -4.10
C LEU A 262 -13.72 14.08 -3.16
N ALA A 263 -13.18 14.15 -1.96
CA ALA A 263 -13.35 13.11 -0.95
C ALA A 263 -14.73 13.17 -0.30
N ARG A 264 -15.17 14.37 0.11
CA ARG A 264 -16.37 14.59 0.93
C ARG A 264 -17.67 14.51 0.13
N ASP A 265 -17.68 15.12 -1.06
CA ASP A 265 -18.91 15.42 -1.79
C ASP A 265 -19.10 14.52 -3.03
N SER A 266 -18.18 13.58 -3.32
CA SER A 266 -18.41 12.57 -4.35
C SER A 266 -19.62 11.71 -4.01
N ARG A 267 -20.39 11.30 -5.04
CA ARG A 267 -21.54 10.40 -4.86
C ARG A 267 -21.16 9.13 -4.11
N LEU A 268 -20.00 8.59 -4.47
CA LEU A 268 -19.38 7.43 -3.87
C LEU A 268 -17.90 7.40 -4.28
N VAL A 269 -17.04 6.91 -3.40
CA VAL A 269 -15.67 6.55 -3.72
C VAL A 269 -15.55 5.02 -3.76
N LEU A 270 -15.22 4.48 -4.93
CA LEU A 270 -14.83 3.07 -5.08
C LEU A 270 -13.32 2.98 -4.85
N HIS A 271 -12.93 2.52 -3.67
CA HIS A 271 -11.54 2.30 -3.30
C HIS A 271 -11.13 0.87 -3.64
N LEU A 272 -10.22 0.75 -4.58
CA LEU A 272 -9.64 -0.50 -5.07
C LEU A 272 -8.24 -0.61 -4.46
N GLY A 273 -8.20 -1.15 -3.25
CA GLY A 273 -7.00 -1.18 -2.43
C GLY A 273 -5.98 -2.22 -2.88
N ALA A 274 -5.30 -2.85 -1.93
CA ALA A 274 -4.23 -3.80 -2.21
C ALA A 274 -4.76 -5.23 -2.42
N ASN A 275 -3.95 -6.07 -3.10
CA ASN A 275 -4.06 -7.53 -3.15
C ASN A 275 -5.31 -8.06 -3.86
N LEU A 276 -5.84 -7.32 -4.81
CA LEU A 276 -7.01 -7.71 -5.59
C LEU A 276 -6.60 -8.70 -6.70
N GLY A 277 -6.83 -9.99 -6.47
CA GLY A 277 -6.44 -11.05 -7.39
C GLY A 277 -5.10 -11.71 -7.05
N CYS A 278 -4.68 -11.66 -5.79
CA CYS A 278 -3.53 -12.41 -5.32
C CYS A 278 -3.80 -13.92 -5.33
N ALA A 279 -2.83 -14.71 -5.82
CA ALA A 279 -2.84 -16.16 -5.68
C ALA A 279 -2.64 -16.55 -4.20
N GLY A 280 -3.30 -17.61 -3.74
CA GLY A 280 -3.23 -18.03 -2.33
C GLY A 280 -3.88 -17.08 -1.34
N ALA A 281 -4.54 -16.01 -1.80
CA ALA A 281 -5.32 -15.14 -0.92
C ALA A 281 -6.46 -15.91 -0.25
N GLU A 282 -6.55 -15.80 1.08
CA GLU A 282 -7.58 -16.46 1.89
C GLU A 282 -8.82 -15.57 2.08
N HIS A 283 -8.66 -14.25 2.01
CA HIS A 283 -9.73 -13.30 2.27
C HIS A 283 -9.77 -12.14 1.26
N LEU A 284 -10.99 -11.69 0.97
CA LEU A 284 -11.26 -10.40 0.31
C LEU A 284 -12.27 -9.65 1.18
N VAL A 285 -11.84 -8.55 1.77
CA VAL A 285 -12.70 -7.66 2.57
C VAL A 285 -13.40 -6.68 1.66
N VAL A 286 -14.72 -6.69 1.71
CA VAL A 286 -15.61 -5.73 1.04
C VAL A 286 -16.27 -4.88 2.13
N ARG A 287 -15.87 -3.62 2.26
CA ARG A 287 -16.32 -2.72 3.31
C ARG A 287 -16.94 -1.44 2.75
N SER A 288 -18.04 -1.00 3.33
CA SER A 288 -18.69 0.26 2.97
C SER A 288 -19.24 0.97 4.19
N ASN A 289 -19.28 2.29 4.19
CA ASN A 289 -20.07 3.08 5.13
C ASN A 289 -21.48 3.42 4.59
N VAL A 290 -21.83 2.90 3.41
CA VAL A 290 -23.17 3.02 2.81
C VAL A 290 -23.90 1.70 2.98
N GLU A 291 -25.08 1.75 3.59
CA GLU A 291 -25.90 0.56 3.88
C GLU A 291 -26.24 -0.25 2.62
N GLY A 292 -26.12 -1.57 2.68
CA GLY A 292 -26.44 -2.51 1.60
C GLY A 292 -25.44 -2.51 0.42
N LEU A 293 -24.46 -1.60 0.39
CA LEU A 293 -23.56 -1.48 -0.76
C LEU A 293 -22.45 -2.53 -0.74
N ALA A 294 -21.96 -2.91 0.44
CA ALA A 294 -20.98 -3.98 0.57
C ALA A 294 -21.57 -5.34 0.16
N GLU A 295 -22.81 -5.63 0.56
CA GLU A 295 -23.58 -6.83 0.19
C GLU A 295 -23.82 -6.88 -1.33
N ARG A 296 -24.14 -5.72 -1.94
CA ARG A 296 -24.31 -5.59 -3.39
C ARG A 296 -23.02 -5.89 -4.14
N MET A 297 -21.88 -5.35 -3.68
CA MET A 297 -20.58 -5.66 -4.28
C MET A 297 -20.24 -7.15 -4.11
N ALA A 298 -20.52 -7.76 -2.94
CA ALA A 298 -20.31 -9.19 -2.72
C ALA A 298 -21.15 -10.03 -3.69
N ALA A 299 -22.40 -9.66 -3.92
CA ALA A 299 -23.27 -10.32 -4.90
C ALA A 299 -22.73 -10.18 -6.34
N ALA A 300 -22.23 -8.99 -6.71
CA ALA A 300 -21.62 -8.74 -8.01
C ALA A 300 -20.31 -9.56 -8.20
N LEU A 301 -19.50 -9.69 -7.16
CA LEU A 301 -18.29 -10.54 -7.18
C LEU A 301 -18.64 -12.00 -7.47
N VAL A 302 -19.63 -12.55 -6.76
CA VAL A 302 -20.10 -13.93 -6.98
C VAL A 302 -20.66 -14.09 -8.41
N ALA A 303 -21.47 -13.15 -8.88
CA ALA A 303 -22.02 -13.17 -10.23
C ALA A 303 -20.92 -13.09 -11.32
N ALA A 304 -19.81 -12.42 -11.03
CA ALA A 304 -18.65 -12.33 -11.94
C ALA A 304 -17.74 -13.57 -11.90
N GLY A 305 -18.01 -14.54 -11.02
CA GLY A 305 -17.26 -15.78 -10.87
C GLY A 305 -16.24 -15.81 -9.73
N HIS A 306 -16.23 -14.78 -8.84
CA HIS A 306 -15.42 -14.84 -7.63
C HIS A 306 -15.99 -15.86 -6.65
N PRO A 307 -15.18 -16.70 -5.98
CA PRO A 307 -15.65 -17.61 -4.95
C PRO A 307 -16.40 -16.86 -3.83
N ARG A 308 -17.52 -17.42 -3.34
CA ARG A 308 -18.29 -16.82 -2.26
C ARG A 308 -17.53 -16.81 -0.92
N ALA A 309 -16.87 -17.88 -0.61
CA ALA A 309 -15.86 -17.94 0.43
C ALA A 309 -14.50 -17.73 -0.27
N PRO A 310 -13.74 -16.79 0.12
CA PRO A 310 -13.59 -16.11 1.40
C PRO A 310 -13.97 -14.60 1.37
N LEU A 311 -15.21 -14.26 1.02
CA LEU A 311 -15.64 -12.86 1.08
C LEU A 311 -16.00 -12.47 2.52
N GLU A 312 -15.37 -11.43 3.03
CA GLU A 312 -15.70 -10.78 4.29
C GLU A 312 -16.43 -9.47 4.00
N VAL A 313 -17.73 -9.42 4.31
CA VAL A 313 -18.59 -8.26 4.06
C VAL A 313 -18.76 -7.49 5.35
N ALA A 314 -18.47 -6.19 5.34
CA ALA A 314 -18.53 -5.33 6.51
C ALA A 314 -19.19 -3.98 6.20
N THR A 315 -20.16 -3.59 7.03
CA THR A 315 -20.78 -2.25 6.99
C THR A 315 -20.29 -1.42 8.17
N GLY A 316 -19.75 -0.23 7.88
CA GLY A 316 -19.12 0.64 8.88
C GLY A 316 -17.77 0.13 9.37
N GLY A 317 -17.37 0.59 10.56
CA GLY A 317 -16.02 0.37 11.11
C GLY A 317 -14.97 1.27 10.47
N LYS A 318 -13.70 1.15 10.89
CA LYS A 318 -12.62 2.00 10.38
C LYS A 318 -12.19 1.55 8.99
N ALA A 319 -12.08 2.51 8.07
CA ALA A 319 -11.53 2.29 6.75
C ALA A 319 -10.02 2.10 6.80
N ASN A 320 -9.49 1.27 5.90
CA ASN A 320 -8.07 1.00 5.73
C ASN A 320 -7.56 1.58 4.40
N GLY A 321 -6.25 1.79 4.32
CA GLY A 321 -5.62 2.36 3.13
C GLY A 321 -6.16 3.75 2.82
N GLU A 322 -6.18 4.12 1.55
CA GLU A 322 -6.65 5.43 1.07
C GLU A 322 -8.14 5.68 1.34
N ALA A 323 -8.94 4.64 1.62
CA ALA A 323 -10.33 4.81 2.05
C ALA A 323 -10.44 5.57 3.39
N HIS A 324 -9.40 5.52 4.24
CA HIS A 324 -9.33 6.33 5.47
C HIS A 324 -9.33 7.84 5.18
N GLU A 325 -8.72 8.28 4.08
CA GLU A 325 -8.74 9.69 3.65
C GLU A 325 -10.16 10.16 3.31
N ILE A 326 -11.00 9.24 2.83
CA ILE A 326 -12.41 9.52 2.51
C ILE A 326 -13.25 9.57 3.78
N GLU A 327 -13.14 8.52 4.60
CA GLU A 327 -13.88 8.40 5.86
C GLU A 327 -13.61 9.58 6.80
N SER A 328 -12.34 9.95 6.98
CA SER A 328 -11.93 11.06 7.86
C SER A 328 -12.46 12.42 7.41
N ARG A 329 -12.87 12.56 6.13
CA ARG A 329 -13.49 13.77 5.56
C ARG A 329 -15.00 13.68 5.46
N GLY A 330 -15.61 12.60 5.98
CA GLY A 330 -17.06 12.39 5.99
C GLY A 330 -17.64 11.94 4.64
N GLY A 331 -16.80 11.41 3.71
CA GLY A 331 -17.25 10.91 2.43
C GLY A 331 -17.81 9.49 2.48
N SER A 332 -18.55 9.13 1.43
CA SER A 332 -19.08 7.78 1.22
C SER A 332 -18.10 6.92 0.46
N TYR A 333 -17.87 5.70 0.93
CA TYR A 333 -16.94 4.79 0.27
C TYR A 333 -17.43 3.34 0.19
N LEU A 334 -16.92 2.62 -0.81
CA LEU A 334 -16.91 1.18 -0.92
C LEU A 334 -15.45 0.75 -1.18
N SER A 335 -14.90 -0.06 -0.29
CA SER A 335 -13.49 -0.46 -0.31
C SER A 335 -13.35 -1.97 -0.48
N LEU A 336 -12.44 -2.40 -1.36
CA LEU A 336 -12.02 -3.77 -1.55
C LEU A 336 -10.54 -3.88 -1.19
N ILE A 337 -10.21 -4.81 -0.28
CA ILE A 337 -8.82 -5.12 0.11
C ILE A 337 -8.69 -6.62 0.30
N GLY A 338 -7.78 -7.26 -0.43
CA GLY A 338 -7.44 -8.66 -0.26
C GLY A 338 -6.31 -8.87 0.73
N ASP A 339 -5.98 -10.13 1.00
CA ASP A 339 -4.73 -10.53 1.63
C ASP A 339 -3.74 -11.05 0.59
N ASN A 340 -2.49 -11.22 1.00
CA ASN A 340 -1.39 -11.56 0.11
C ASN A 340 -0.29 -12.26 0.93
N PRO A 341 0.01 -13.54 0.67
CA PRO A 341 1.12 -14.23 1.29
C PRO A 341 2.49 -13.57 1.01
N TRP A 342 2.62 -12.91 -0.15
CA TRP A 342 3.84 -12.17 -0.55
C TRP A 342 3.80 -10.68 -0.19
N PHE A 343 2.96 -10.26 0.76
CA PHE A 343 2.76 -8.84 1.09
C PHE A 343 4.09 -8.15 1.44
N HIS A 344 4.45 -7.13 0.67
CA HIS A 344 5.71 -6.40 0.72
C HIS A 344 6.97 -7.26 0.47
N ALA A 345 6.83 -8.49 -0.01
CA ALA A 345 7.98 -9.31 -0.37
C ALA A 345 8.48 -9.02 -1.79
N PRO A 346 9.80 -9.08 -2.06
CA PRO A 346 10.34 -8.92 -3.41
C PRO A 346 9.91 -10.03 -4.37
N GLU A 347 9.45 -11.17 -3.86
CA GLU A 347 8.91 -12.31 -4.60
C GLU A 347 7.47 -12.10 -5.08
N ASP A 348 6.80 -11.00 -4.72
CA ASP A 348 5.49 -10.65 -5.28
C ASP A 348 5.62 -10.27 -6.76
N ARG A 349 5.69 -11.30 -7.61
CA ARG A 349 5.98 -11.21 -9.03
C ARG A 349 5.00 -12.04 -9.87
N TRP A 350 4.73 -11.56 -11.07
CA TRP A 350 4.08 -12.32 -12.12
C TRP A 350 4.99 -13.48 -12.60
N PRO A 351 4.48 -14.71 -12.91
CA PRO A 351 3.06 -15.10 -12.82
C PRO A 351 2.63 -15.63 -11.42
N ASP A 352 3.57 -15.99 -10.56
CA ASP A 352 3.37 -16.88 -9.41
C ASP A 352 2.47 -16.27 -8.32
N SER A 353 2.51 -14.95 -8.14
CA SER A 353 1.73 -14.27 -7.10
C SER A 353 0.29 -13.90 -7.54
N VAL A 354 -0.10 -14.16 -8.80
CA VAL A 354 -1.36 -13.66 -9.37
C VAL A 354 -2.33 -14.78 -9.76
N ASP A 355 -3.56 -14.68 -9.29
CA ASP A 355 -4.72 -15.43 -9.79
C ASP A 355 -5.51 -14.55 -10.79
N ILE A 356 -5.27 -14.79 -12.10
CA ILE A 356 -5.90 -14.04 -13.20
C ILE A 356 -7.42 -14.15 -13.16
N ALA A 357 -7.95 -15.35 -12.89
CA ALA A 357 -9.39 -15.58 -12.89
C ALA A 357 -10.07 -14.74 -11.80
N ARG A 358 -9.50 -14.76 -10.60
CA ARG A 358 -9.93 -13.93 -9.45
C ARG A 358 -9.82 -12.44 -9.75
N ALA A 359 -8.67 -11.97 -10.24
CA ALA A 359 -8.46 -10.56 -10.59
C ALA A 359 -9.46 -10.08 -11.65
N THR A 360 -9.70 -10.90 -12.67
CA THR A 360 -10.66 -10.58 -13.75
C THR A 360 -12.11 -10.55 -13.23
N ALA A 361 -12.47 -11.48 -12.35
CA ALA A 361 -13.80 -11.48 -11.72
C ALA A 361 -14.01 -10.21 -10.88
N ILE A 362 -13.01 -9.82 -10.07
CA ILE A 362 -13.05 -8.57 -9.29
C ILE A 362 -13.19 -7.36 -10.23
N ALA A 363 -12.40 -7.27 -11.29
CA ALA A 363 -12.45 -6.15 -12.22
C ALA A 363 -13.84 -6.01 -12.89
N ARG A 364 -14.46 -7.12 -13.28
CA ARG A 364 -15.82 -7.14 -13.85
C ARG A 364 -16.88 -6.72 -12.84
N ALA A 365 -16.81 -7.22 -11.61
CA ALA A 365 -17.75 -6.85 -10.55
C ALA A 365 -17.67 -5.36 -10.21
N VAL A 366 -16.46 -4.84 -10.09
CA VAL A 366 -16.21 -3.40 -9.85
C VAL A 366 -16.77 -2.56 -10.99
N ALA A 367 -16.54 -2.95 -12.25
CA ALA A 367 -17.08 -2.24 -13.41
C ALA A 367 -18.62 -2.23 -13.43
N ALA A 368 -19.27 -3.36 -13.09
CA ALA A 368 -20.71 -3.45 -13.01
C ALA A 368 -21.30 -2.52 -11.93
N VAL A 369 -20.75 -2.55 -10.71
CA VAL A 369 -21.18 -1.67 -9.62
C VAL A 369 -20.87 -0.21 -9.93
N ALA A 370 -19.72 0.11 -10.54
CA ALA A 370 -19.37 1.47 -10.96
C ALA A 370 -20.39 2.02 -11.96
N LEU A 371 -20.80 1.20 -12.94
CA LEU A 371 -21.79 1.60 -13.94
C LEU A 371 -23.16 1.89 -13.30
N GLU A 372 -23.60 1.02 -12.37
CA GLU A 372 -24.83 1.23 -11.60
C GLU A 372 -24.80 2.54 -10.79
N GLN A 373 -23.67 2.85 -10.14
CA GLN A 373 -23.51 4.05 -9.33
C GLN A 373 -23.35 5.34 -10.15
N ALA A 374 -23.01 5.22 -11.44
CA ALA A 374 -22.86 6.33 -12.37
C ALA A 374 -24.12 6.64 -13.20
N ALA A 375 -25.15 5.81 -13.08
CA ALA A 375 -26.44 5.95 -13.78
C ALA A 375 -27.26 7.18 -13.37
#